data_1c2bc56d21ec04b9d212e52f7170b2fb
#
_entry.id   1c2bc56d21ec04b9d212e52f7170b2fb
#
_cell.length_a   1.000
_cell.length_b   1.000
_cell.length_c   1.000
_cell.angle_alpha   90.00
_cell.angle_beta   90.00
_cell.angle_gamma   90.00
#
_symmetry.space_group_name_H-M   'P 1'
#
loop_
_entity.id
_entity.type
_entity.pdbx_description
1 polymer ?
#
loop_
_entity_poly.entity_id
_entity_poly.type
_entity_poly.pdbx_seq_one_letter_code
_entity_poly.pdbx_strand_id
1 'polypeptide(L)'
;MRRPLVSVLVVVVVALVGYFALARRPAIDGIAPPEKSSFAPDLVARGEVLAGAGNCASCHTNSGAAAYAGGVPIRTPFGIVYSTNITPDPGTGIGSWSQQAFGRALREGVARDGSQLFPALPYDHFTKLTDADVAALYAYFMTRAPVDAPARTNGIPFPLNIRALQAGWKLLYFRGGRFVPDGTHSAEWNRGAYLAEGVSHCGACHTPRNMLGAEQSSQAFGGAPVNGWIAPPLNQDNPSPAPWTAEELFAYLRGGVSRYHGTAVGPMSEVVHQDLVALPDSDIHSIAVYFADVDAAAANAARTATALQRANAASSQNGDGLYASACASCHYNGAAGPDPLRPDLALNSAVQLDDPANLIRVMLDGVDAPQGAPGVVMPAFSALSDADLASIAVYLRSTRTSRAPWNGLEQAIAAARTQGPAL
;
A
#
# COMPACT_ATOMS: atom_id res chain seq x y z
N MET A 1 -19.11 6.61 -52.39
CA MET A 1 -18.26 6.77 -51.20
C MET A 1 -18.97 7.37 -49.96
N ARG A 2 -20.06 8.18 -50.05
CA ARG A 2 -20.76 8.77 -48.88
C ARG A 2 -21.57 7.76 -48.04
N ARG A 3 -22.21 6.74 -48.66
CA ARG A 3 -23.04 5.75 -47.94
C ARG A 3 -22.28 4.90 -46.88
N PRO A 4 -21.10 4.33 -47.15
CA PRO A 4 -20.38 3.55 -46.15
C PRO A 4 -19.92 4.40 -44.97
N LEU A 5 -19.57 5.68 -45.19
CA LEU A 5 -19.16 6.59 -44.10
C LEU A 5 -20.33 6.88 -43.15
N VAL A 6 -21.55 7.10 -43.71
CA VAL A 6 -22.76 7.33 -42.88
C VAL A 6 -23.11 6.08 -42.07
N SER A 7 -23.02 4.90 -42.68
CA SER A 7 -23.28 3.66 -41.93
C SER A 7 -22.28 3.43 -40.79
N VAL A 8 -20.99 3.69 -40.98
CA VAL A 8 -19.96 3.62 -39.92
C VAL A 8 -20.25 4.63 -38.84
N LEU A 9 -20.60 5.88 -39.20
CA LEU A 9 -20.92 6.90 -38.21
C LEU A 9 -22.14 6.50 -37.35
N VAL A 10 -23.19 5.97 -37.96
CA VAL A 10 -24.39 5.49 -37.26
C VAL A 10 -24.03 4.36 -36.28
N VAL A 11 -23.24 3.39 -36.70
CA VAL A 11 -22.79 2.28 -35.86
C VAL A 11 -21.98 2.81 -34.64
N VAL A 12 -21.06 3.75 -34.89
CA VAL A 12 -20.25 4.36 -33.80
C VAL A 12 -21.14 5.13 -32.81
N VAL A 13 -22.09 5.92 -33.31
CA VAL A 13 -23.03 6.66 -32.44
C VAL A 13 -23.89 5.70 -31.62
N VAL A 14 -24.44 4.66 -32.23
CA VAL A 14 -25.24 3.64 -31.53
C VAL A 14 -24.39 2.93 -30.47
N ALA A 15 -23.14 2.56 -30.81
CA ALA A 15 -22.21 1.94 -29.84
C ALA A 15 -21.88 2.87 -28.66
N LEU A 16 -21.64 4.15 -28.91
CA LEU A 16 -21.38 5.15 -27.88
C LEU A 16 -22.62 5.36 -27.01
N VAL A 17 -23.80 5.52 -27.60
CA VAL A 17 -25.05 5.66 -26.82
C VAL A 17 -25.30 4.43 -25.97
N GLY A 18 -25.14 3.24 -26.54
CA GLY A 18 -25.25 1.97 -25.83
C GLY A 18 -24.22 1.88 -24.68
N TYR A 19 -22.97 2.26 -24.93
CA TYR A 19 -21.94 2.29 -23.91
C TYR A 19 -22.30 3.23 -22.74
N PHE A 20 -22.67 4.48 -23.03
CA PHE A 20 -23.02 5.45 -21.98
C PHE A 20 -24.29 5.05 -21.23
N ALA A 21 -25.26 4.41 -21.88
CA ALA A 21 -26.43 3.85 -21.23
C ALA A 21 -26.07 2.71 -20.27
N LEU A 22 -25.19 1.79 -20.67
CA LEU A 22 -24.72 0.69 -19.85
C LEU A 22 -23.76 1.14 -18.74
N ALA A 23 -22.97 2.17 -18.99
CA ALA A 23 -22.07 2.75 -17.97
C ALA A 23 -22.83 3.45 -16.84
N ARG A 24 -24.06 3.87 -17.10
CA ARG A 24 -24.91 4.55 -16.12
C ARG A 24 -25.52 3.55 -15.16
N ARG A 25 -25.30 3.77 -13.87
CA ARG A 25 -25.92 2.95 -12.80
C ARG A 25 -27.06 3.74 -12.17
N PRO A 26 -28.15 3.08 -11.76
CA PRO A 26 -29.25 3.79 -11.08
C PRO A 26 -28.75 4.49 -9.82
N ALA A 27 -29.23 5.69 -9.59
CA ALA A 27 -29.07 6.33 -8.29
C ALA A 27 -29.82 5.54 -7.20
N ILE A 28 -29.31 5.58 -5.99
CA ILE A 28 -30.01 5.10 -4.79
C ILE A 28 -30.50 6.33 -4.05
N ASP A 29 -31.76 6.34 -3.68
CA ASP A 29 -32.38 7.46 -2.97
C ASP A 29 -31.64 7.77 -1.67
N GLY A 30 -31.56 9.05 -1.35
CA GLY A 30 -30.99 9.49 -0.07
C GLY A 30 -31.93 9.14 1.10
N ILE A 31 -31.31 8.89 2.23
CA ILE A 31 -32.01 8.68 3.49
C ILE A 31 -31.74 9.84 4.44
N ALA A 32 -32.58 10.02 5.46
CA ALA A 32 -32.21 10.82 6.62
C ALA A 32 -31.01 10.17 7.33
N PRO A 33 -30.07 10.96 7.84
CA PRO A 33 -28.94 10.39 8.61
C PRO A 33 -29.48 9.52 9.74
N PRO A 34 -29.00 8.28 9.89
CA PRO A 34 -29.43 7.40 10.95
C PRO A 34 -29.00 7.95 12.33
N GLU A 35 -29.84 7.74 13.33
CA GLU A 35 -29.49 8.08 14.70
C GLU A 35 -28.29 7.27 15.18
N LYS A 36 -27.29 7.93 15.79
CA LYS A 36 -26.08 7.25 16.28
C LYS A 36 -26.38 6.13 17.27
N SER A 37 -27.41 6.30 18.10
CA SER A 37 -27.89 5.31 19.06
C SER A 37 -28.54 4.07 18.45
N SER A 38 -28.83 4.10 17.16
CA SER A 38 -29.39 2.93 16.45
C SER A 38 -28.35 1.84 16.15
N PHE A 39 -27.06 2.15 16.29
CA PHE A 39 -25.98 1.20 16.05
C PHE A 39 -25.51 0.56 17.36
N ALA A 40 -25.39 -0.77 17.36
CA ALA A 40 -24.86 -1.51 18.50
C ALA A 40 -23.37 -1.14 18.74
N PRO A 41 -22.95 -0.92 19.99
CA PRO A 41 -21.57 -0.49 20.30
C PRO A 41 -20.50 -1.43 19.80
N ASP A 42 -20.72 -2.74 19.85
CA ASP A 42 -19.80 -3.76 19.36
C ASP A 42 -19.65 -3.72 17.83
N LEU A 43 -20.73 -3.42 17.12
CA LEU A 43 -20.69 -3.23 15.67
C LEU A 43 -19.85 -2.00 15.29
N VAL A 44 -20.00 -0.89 16.04
CA VAL A 44 -19.21 0.33 15.85
C VAL A 44 -17.74 0.08 16.14
N ALA A 45 -17.42 -0.61 17.25
CA ALA A 45 -16.05 -0.97 17.62
C ALA A 45 -15.38 -1.86 16.56
N ARG A 46 -16.12 -2.84 16.03
CA ARG A 46 -15.63 -3.65 14.89
C ARG A 46 -15.35 -2.77 13.67
N GLY A 47 -16.24 -1.84 13.35
CA GLY A 47 -16.07 -0.90 12.24
C GLY A 47 -14.83 -0.01 12.40
N GLU A 48 -14.52 0.41 13.63
CA GLU A 48 -13.30 1.18 13.94
C GLU A 48 -12.04 0.39 13.62
N VAL A 49 -11.96 -0.86 14.08
CA VAL A 49 -10.83 -1.76 13.78
C VAL A 49 -10.67 -1.96 12.27
N LEU A 50 -11.78 -2.17 11.56
CA LEU A 50 -11.75 -2.36 10.11
C LEU A 50 -11.38 -1.07 9.35
N ALA A 51 -11.80 0.10 9.84
CA ALA A 51 -11.44 1.38 9.25
C ALA A 51 -9.94 1.70 9.42
N GLY A 52 -9.34 1.30 10.55
CA GLY A 52 -7.90 1.31 10.74
C GLY A 52 -7.22 0.37 9.74
N ALA A 53 -7.52 -0.92 9.80
CA ALA A 53 -6.93 -1.94 8.93
C ALA A 53 -7.09 -1.64 7.42
N GLY A 54 -8.15 -0.95 7.04
CA GLY A 54 -8.42 -0.51 5.66
C GLY A 54 -7.79 0.83 5.29
N ASN A 55 -6.96 1.39 6.15
CA ASN A 55 -6.23 2.65 5.92
C ASN A 55 -7.16 3.82 5.49
N CYS A 56 -8.38 3.86 6.03
CA CYS A 56 -9.36 4.86 5.61
C CYS A 56 -8.94 6.29 5.99
N ALA A 57 -8.31 6.45 7.16
CA ALA A 57 -7.89 7.75 7.66
C ALA A 57 -6.79 8.38 6.80
N SER A 58 -5.79 7.63 6.36
CA SER A 58 -4.65 8.13 5.57
C SER A 58 -5.09 8.73 4.24
N CYS A 59 -6.14 8.15 3.61
CA CYS A 59 -6.71 8.70 2.40
C CYS A 59 -7.78 9.77 2.66
N HIS A 60 -8.49 9.73 3.79
CA HIS A 60 -9.65 10.60 4.01
C HIS A 60 -9.45 11.67 5.11
N THR A 61 -8.23 11.81 5.65
CA THR A 61 -7.90 12.87 6.63
C THR A 61 -6.71 13.68 6.13
N ASN A 62 -6.96 14.88 5.66
CA ASN A 62 -5.88 15.78 5.25
C ASN A 62 -5.15 16.35 6.48
N SER A 63 -3.85 16.60 6.36
CA SER A 63 -3.04 17.18 7.44
C SER A 63 -3.67 18.46 8.00
N GLY A 64 -3.87 18.51 9.32
CA GLY A 64 -4.49 19.65 10.01
C GLY A 64 -6.01 19.79 9.82
N ALA A 65 -6.66 18.89 9.08
CA ALA A 65 -8.12 18.88 8.90
C ALA A 65 -8.80 17.92 9.88
N ALA A 66 -10.13 18.00 9.94
CA ALA A 66 -10.93 17.06 10.72
C ALA A 66 -10.85 15.63 10.13
N ALA A 67 -10.88 14.63 11.01
CA ALA A 67 -10.80 13.23 10.60
C ALA A 67 -11.92 12.87 9.61
N TYR A 68 -11.54 12.15 8.56
CA TYR A 68 -12.42 11.68 7.49
C TYR A 68 -13.11 12.76 6.65
N ALA A 69 -12.72 14.03 6.78
CA ALA A 69 -13.27 15.13 5.99
C ALA A 69 -12.80 15.15 4.53
N GLY A 70 -11.86 14.29 4.15
CA GLY A 70 -11.34 14.20 2.79
C GLY A 70 -10.35 15.31 2.41
N GLY A 71 -10.22 15.57 1.11
CA GLY A 71 -9.36 16.61 0.58
C GLY A 71 -7.89 16.22 0.40
N VAL A 72 -7.53 14.96 0.68
CA VAL A 72 -6.17 14.43 0.48
C VAL A 72 -5.88 14.30 -1.01
N PRO A 73 -4.74 14.84 -1.52
CA PRO A 73 -4.35 14.72 -2.91
C PRO A 73 -3.70 13.35 -3.17
N ILE A 74 -4.41 12.44 -3.80
CA ILE A 74 -3.90 11.14 -4.24
C ILE A 74 -3.29 11.32 -5.63
N ARG A 75 -1.97 11.23 -5.72
CA ARG A 75 -1.23 11.37 -6.98
C ARG A 75 -1.31 10.07 -7.78
N THR A 76 -1.65 10.19 -9.04
CA THR A 76 -1.70 9.05 -9.99
C THR A 76 -0.94 9.43 -11.27
N PRO A 77 -0.54 8.45 -12.09
CA PRO A 77 0.04 8.76 -13.42
C PRO A 77 -0.89 9.56 -14.34
N PHE A 78 -2.18 9.63 -14.01
CA PHE A 78 -3.21 10.29 -14.81
C PHE A 78 -3.60 11.66 -14.27
N GLY A 79 -3.01 12.11 -13.17
CA GLY A 79 -3.34 13.35 -12.48
C GLY A 79 -3.70 13.14 -11.02
N ILE A 80 -4.26 14.15 -10.37
CA ILE A 80 -4.56 14.13 -8.94
C ILE A 80 -6.06 13.82 -8.74
N VAL A 81 -6.33 12.79 -7.92
CA VAL A 81 -7.66 12.52 -7.37
C VAL A 81 -7.70 13.05 -5.94
N TYR A 82 -8.70 13.86 -5.61
CA TYR A 82 -8.90 14.28 -4.22
C TYR A 82 -9.89 13.35 -3.54
N SER A 83 -9.54 12.87 -2.35
CA SER A 83 -10.45 12.06 -1.53
C SER A 83 -11.67 12.87 -1.11
N THR A 84 -12.79 12.18 -0.97
CA THR A 84 -14.06 12.80 -0.59
C THR A 84 -14.27 12.77 0.93
N ASN A 85 -15.16 13.64 1.42
CA ASN A 85 -15.65 13.59 2.77
C ASN A 85 -16.47 12.29 2.99
N ILE A 86 -16.07 11.47 3.97
CA ILE A 86 -16.78 10.26 4.39
C ILE A 86 -17.33 10.35 5.82
N THR A 87 -17.43 11.58 6.36
CA THR A 87 -18.17 11.83 7.60
C THR A 87 -19.68 11.77 7.35
N PRO A 88 -20.52 11.61 8.40
CA PRO A 88 -21.97 11.55 8.26
C PRO A 88 -22.62 12.92 8.04
N ASP A 89 -21.93 13.85 7.38
CA ASP A 89 -22.54 15.10 6.93
C ASP A 89 -23.49 14.81 5.77
N PRO A 90 -24.77 15.27 5.83
CA PRO A 90 -25.76 14.96 4.79
C PRO A 90 -25.54 15.70 3.48
N GLY A 91 -24.85 16.86 3.52
CA GLY A 91 -24.62 17.72 2.36
C GLY A 91 -23.36 17.40 1.58
N THR A 92 -22.24 17.27 2.28
CA THR A 92 -20.90 17.13 1.69
C THR A 92 -20.27 15.77 1.92
N GLY A 93 -20.82 14.98 2.86
CA GLY A 93 -20.32 13.65 3.22
C GLY A 93 -21.25 12.51 2.79
N ILE A 94 -21.27 11.46 3.60
CA ILE A 94 -22.07 10.25 3.34
C ILE A 94 -23.31 10.14 4.24
N GLY A 95 -23.69 11.19 4.99
CA GLY A 95 -24.78 11.16 5.95
C GLY A 95 -26.14 10.82 5.35
N SER A 96 -26.36 11.14 4.07
CA SER A 96 -27.59 10.76 3.33
C SER A 96 -27.47 9.40 2.59
N TRP A 97 -26.41 8.63 2.82
CA TRP A 97 -26.23 7.35 2.17
C TRP A 97 -26.81 6.21 3.00
N SER A 98 -27.58 5.33 2.36
CA SER A 98 -27.96 4.05 2.98
C SER A 98 -26.75 3.11 3.04
N GLN A 99 -26.83 2.08 3.91
CA GLN A 99 -25.82 1.02 3.95
C GLN A 99 -25.63 0.35 2.58
N GLN A 100 -26.71 0.24 1.79
CA GLN A 100 -26.65 -0.29 0.43
C GLN A 100 -25.81 0.63 -0.48
N ALA A 101 -26.00 1.95 -0.43
CA ALA A 101 -25.22 2.90 -1.23
C ALA A 101 -23.75 2.91 -0.82
N PHE A 102 -23.47 2.86 0.47
CA PHE A 102 -22.11 2.75 1.00
C PHE A 102 -21.43 1.45 0.56
N GLY A 103 -22.10 0.30 0.71
CA GLY A 103 -21.57 -0.99 0.27
C GLY A 103 -21.34 -1.05 -1.23
N ARG A 104 -22.21 -0.44 -2.06
CA ARG A 104 -22.02 -0.32 -3.50
C ARG A 104 -20.78 0.50 -3.86
N ALA A 105 -20.55 1.59 -3.14
CA ALA A 105 -19.36 2.42 -3.37
C ALA A 105 -18.07 1.64 -3.05
N LEU A 106 -18.00 0.97 -1.91
CA LEU A 106 -16.84 0.18 -1.52
C LEU A 106 -16.60 -1.00 -2.46
N ARG A 107 -17.64 -1.73 -2.84
CA ARG A 107 -17.48 -3.03 -3.52
C ARG A 107 -17.53 -2.95 -5.04
N GLU A 108 -18.20 -1.95 -5.58
CA GLU A 108 -18.40 -1.80 -7.02
C GLU A 108 -17.78 -0.51 -7.57
N GLY A 109 -17.29 0.37 -6.69
CA GLY A 109 -16.80 1.68 -7.09
C GLY A 109 -17.89 2.55 -7.75
N VAL A 110 -19.14 2.48 -7.26
CA VAL A 110 -20.27 3.25 -7.79
C VAL A 110 -20.89 4.09 -6.68
N ALA A 111 -20.85 5.40 -6.80
CA ALA A 111 -21.39 6.34 -5.84
C ALA A 111 -22.92 6.25 -5.75
N ARG A 112 -23.51 6.87 -4.71
CA ARG A 112 -24.96 6.88 -4.47
C ARG A 112 -25.75 7.45 -5.66
N ASP A 113 -25.22 8.44 -6.36
CA ASP A 113 -25.84 9.05 -7.54
C ASP A 113 -25.70 8.20 -8.83
N GLY A 114 -25.06 7.04 -8.75
CA GLY A 114 -24.81 6.14 -9.87
C GLY A 114 -23.54 6.47 -10.67
N SER A 115 -22.78 7.50 -10.28
CA SER A 115 -21.51 7.83 -10.95
C SER A 115 -20.43 6.82 -10.64
N GLN A 116 -19.58 6.55 -11.62
CA GLN A 116 -18.43 5.66 -11.46
C GLN A 116 -17.34 6.35 -10.64
N LEU A 117 -16.72 5.63 -9.69
CA LEU A 117 -15.59 6.11 -8.90
C LEU A 117 -14.27 5.78 -9.61
N PHE A 118 -13.26 6.61 -9.40
CA PHE A 118 -11.90 6.32 -9.87
C PHE A 118 -11.29 5.19 -9.04
N PRO A 119 -10.42 4.34 -9.65
CA PRO A 119 -9.74 3.24 -8.96
C PRO A 119 -8.64 3.70 -7.98
N ALA A 120 -8.66 4.96 -7.56
CA ALA A 120 -7.97 5.44 -6.37
C ALA A 120 -8.63 4.95 -5.08
N LEU A 121 -9.95 4.67 -5.11
CA LEU A 121 -10.60 3.84 -4.11
C LEU A 121 -10.34 2.37 -4.48
N PRO A 122 -9.72 1.55 -3.62
CA PRO A 122 -9.36 0.17 -3.93
C PRO A 122 -10.57 -0.78 -3.88
N TYR A 123 -11.61 -0.48 -4.70
CA TYR A 123 -12.83 -1.30 -4.75
C TYR A 123 -12.58 -2.69 -5.35
N ASP A 124 -11.50 -2.88 -6.07
CA ASP A 124 -11.01 -4.17 -6.54
C ASP A 124 -10.59 -5.10 -5.41
N HIS A 125 -10.19 -4.55 -4.27
CA HIS A 125 -9.96 -5.24 -3.01
C HIS A 125 -11.23 -5.28 -2.15
N PHE A 126 -11.85 -4.12 -1.91
CA PHE A 126 -13.03 -4.03 -1.04
C PHE A 126 -14.25 -4.80 -1.55
N THR A 127 -14.27 -5.23 -2.82
CA THR A 127 -15.29 -6.14 -3.33
C THR A 127 -15.33 -7.46 -2.54
N LYS A 128 -14.21 -7.87 -1.92
CA LYS A 128 -14.07 -9.08 -1.11
C LYS A 128 -14.71 -8.98 0.28
N LEU A 129 -15.02 -7.77 0.76
CA LEU A 129 -15.59 -7.54 2.10
C LEU A 129 -16.90 -8.27 2.30
N THR A 130 -17.07 -8.88 3.48
CA THR A 130 -18.33 -9.49 3.91
C THR A 130 -19.43 -8.44 4.13
N ASP A 131 -20.68 -8.86 4.13
CA ASP A 131 -21.81 -7.93 4.42
C ASP A 131 -21.74 -7.44 5.86
N ALA A 132 -21.30 -8.28 6.79
CA ALA A 132 -21.10 -7.93 8.19
C ALA A 132 -20.01 -6.85 8.35
N ASP A 133 -18.92 -6.91 7.61
CA ASP A 133 -17.85 -5.92 7.71
C ASP A 133 -18.23 -4.59 7.05
N VAL A 134 -18.97 -4.62 5.95
CA VAL A 134 -19.55 -3.39 5.38
C VAL A 134 -20.56 -2.75 6.34
N ALA A 135 -21.38 -3.55 7.04
CA ALA A 135 -22.30 -3.03 8.05
C ALA A 135 -21.56 -2.39 9.22
N ALA A 136 -20.47 -3.01 9.68
CA ALA A 136 -19.62 -2.48 10.75
C ALA A 136 -18.93 -1.16 10.35
N LEU A 137 -18.33 -1.10 9.17
CA LEU A 137 -17.73 0.12 8.63
C LEU A 137 -18.78 1.24 8.49
N TYR A 138 -19.96 0.92 7.97
CA TYR A 138 -21.06 1.88 7.86
C TYR A 138 -21.47 2.42 9.22
N ALA A 139 -21.67 1.55 10.21
CA ALA A 139 -22.01 1.96 11.58
C ALA A 139 -20.95 2.88 12.19
N TYR A 140 -19.67 2.53 12.00
CA TYR A 140 -18.56 3.36 12.47
C TYR A 140 -18.59 4.76 11.84
N PHE A 141 -18.67 4.88 10.52
CA PHE A 141 -18.68 6.19 9.87
C PHE A 141 -19.93 7.01 10.19
N MET A 142 -21.11 6.39 10.31
CA MET A 142 -22.33 7.09 10.68
C MET A 142 -22.34 7.61 12.14
N THR A 143 -21.47 7.07 13.01
CA THR A 143 -21.34 7.55 14.40
C THR A 143 -20.28 8.65 14.56
N ARG A 144 -19.50 8.97 13.53
CA ARG A 144 -18.51 10.06 13.60
C ARG A 144 -19.17 11.44 13.72
N ALA A 145 -18.39 12.46 14.03
CA ALA A 145 -18.84 13.84 13.96
C ALA A 145 -19.05 14.24 12.49
N PRO A 146 -20.19 14.82 12.12
CA PRO A 146 -20.38 15.36 10.78
C PRO A 146 -19.49 16.59 10.58
N VAL A 147 -18.90 16.71 9.40
CA VAL A 147 -18.03 17.82 9.02
C VAL A 147 -18.51 18.34 7.67
N ASP A 148 -18.84 19.61 7.56
CA ASP A 148 -19.11 20.25 6.28
C ASP A 148 -17.79 20.53 5.56
N ALA A 149 -17.47 19.68 4.56
CA ALA A 149 -16.24 19.73 3.78
C ALA A 149 -16.55 19.40 2.31
N PRO A 150 -16.79 20.41 1.48
CA PRO A 150 -17.09 20.22 0.06
C PRO A 150 -15.95 19.52 -0.69
N ALA A 151 -16.33 18.62 -1.60
CA ALA A 151 -15.37 17.88 -2.41
C ALA A 151 -14.55 18.81 -3.33
N ARG A 152 -13.25 18.60 -3.38
CA ARG A 152 -12.35 19.30 -4.31
C ARG A 152 -12.48 18.70 -5.72
N THR A 153 -12.34 19.55 -6.73
CA THR A 153 -12.31 19.10 -8.13
C THR A 153 -11.02 18.33 -8.42
N ASN A 154 -11.15 17.14 -9.00
CA ASN A 154 -10.00 16.32 -9.38
C ASN A 154 -9.18 16.98 -10.49
N GLY A 155 -7.86 16.89 -10.39
CA GLY A 155 -6.90 17.36 -11.39
C GLY A 155 -6.59 16.30 -12.46
N ILE A 156 -7.62 15.63 -12.98
CA ILE A 156 -7.48 14.65 -14.07
C ILE A 156 -7.84 15.33 -15.39
N PRO A 157 -6.97 15.28 -16.43
CA PRO A 157 -7.22 15.95 -17.71
C PRO A 157 -8.31 15.25 -18.52
N PHE A 158 -8.97 16.01 -19.38
CA PHE A 158 -9.85 15.45 -20.41
C PHE A 158 -9.06 14.56 -21.39
N PRO A 159 -9.60 13.43 -21.84
CA PRO A 159 -10.94 12.89 -21.54
C PRO A 159 -11.03 11.99 -20.29
N LEU A 160 -9.93 11.76 -19.58
CA LEU A 160 -9.86 10.81 -18.45
C LEU A 160 -10.71 11.23 -17.25
N ASN A 161 -11.07 12.52 -17.16
CA ASN A 161 -11.99 13.04 -16.16
C ASN A 161 -13.46 12.65 -16.37
N ILE A 162 -13.82 12.05 -17.51
CA ILE A 162 -15.18 11.55 -17.78
C ILE A 162 -15.39 10.27 -16.96
N ARG A 163 -16.16 10.37 -15.87
CA ARG A 163 -16.39 9.25 -14.95
C ARG A 163 -16.99 8.00 -15.64
N ALA A 164 -17.82 8.16 -16.67
CA ALA A 164 -18.37 7.05 -17.40
C ALA A 164 -17.30 6.14 -18.05
N LEU A 165 -16.11 6.68 -18.38
CA LEU A 165 -15.01 5.87 -18.92
C LEU A 165 -14.51 4.82 -17.93
N GLN A 166 -14.71 5.03 -16.62
CA GLN A 166 -14.37 4.05 -15.59
C GLN A 166 -15.20 2.76 -15.71
N ALA A 167 -16.38 2.80 -16.31
CA ALA A 167 -17.15 1.58 -16.60
C ALA A 167 -16.41 0.69 -17.61
N GLY A 168 -15.78 1.28 -18.65
CA GLY A 168 -14.95 0.55 -19.61
C GLY A 168 -13.69 -0.03 -18.96
N TRP A 169 -13.03 0.76 -18.10
CA TRP A 169 -11.89 0.28 -17.33
C TRP A 169 -12.29 -0.91 -16.42
N LYS A 170 -13.42 -0.82 -15.72
CA LYS A 170 -13.94 -1.92 -14.90
C LYS A 170 -14.26 -3.17 -15.70
N LEU A 171 -14.82 -3.02 -16.90
CA LEU A 171 -15.12 -4.16 -17.79
C LEU A 171 -13.85 -4.96 -18.13
N LEU A 172 -12.71 -4.27 -18.28
CA LEU A 172 -11.43 -4.89 -18.61
C LEU A 172 -10.71 -5.47 -17.39
N TYR A 173 -10.73 -4.78 -16.27
CA TYR A 173 -9.81 -5.06 -15.15
C TYR A 173 -10.49 -5.40 -13.83
N PHE A 174 -11.72 -4.97 -13.59
CA PHE A 174 -12.40 -5.23 -12.34
C PHE A 174 -13.07 -6.61 -12.33
N ARG A 175 -12.80 -7.38 -11.31
CA ARG A 175 -13.44 -8.68 -11.05
C ARG A 175 -14.09 -8.63 -9.67
N GLY A 176 -15.39 -8.30 -9.66
CA GLY A 176 -16.18 -8.25 -8.42
C GLY A 176 -16.43 -9.64 -7.86
N GLY A 177 -16.47 -9.73 -6.54
CA GLY A 177 -16.81 -10.98 -5.84
C GLY A 177 -16.43 -10.93 -4.37
N ARG A 178 -17.21 -11.58 -3.52
CA ARG A 178 -16.89 -11.77 -2.11
C ARG A 178 -15.69 -12.69 -1.98
N PHE A 179 -14.94 -12.52 -0.89
CA PHE A 179 -13.92 -13.50 -0.52
C PHE A 179 -14.55 -14.87 -0.34
N VAL A 180 -13.94 -15.86 -0.96
CA VAL A 180 -14.33 -17.27 -0.82
C VAL A 180 -13.17 -17.99 -0.16
N PRO A 181 -13.36 -18.58 1.03
CA PRO A 181 -12.32 -19.34 1.69
C PRO A 181 -11.84 -20.51 0.83
N ASP A 182 -10.54 -20.74 0.82
CA ASP A 182 -9.94 -21.93 0.22
C ASP A 182 -10.02 -23.10 1.20
N GLY A 183 -10.78 -24.12 0.82
CA GLY A 183 -10.97 -25.32 1.66
C GLY A 183 -9.72 -26.19 1.83
N THR A 184 -8.65 -25.93 1.12
CA THR A 184 -7.36 -26.64 1.26
C THR A 184 -6.46 -26.04 2.33
N HIS A 185 -6.77 -24.82 2.80
CA HIS A 185 -6.00 -24.12 3.81
C HIS A 185 -6.74 -24.01 5.15
N SER A 186 -5.99 -23.69 6.20
CA SER A 186 -6.55 -23.50 7.53
C SER A 186 -7.50 -22.30 7.62
N ALA A 187 -8.33 -22.24 8.65
CA ALA A 187 -9.18 -21.09 8.92
C ALA A 187 -8.35 -19.83 9.19
N GLU A 188 -7.21 -19.97 9.82
CA GLU A 188 -6.27 -18.87 10.10
C GLU A 188 -5.65 -18.32 8.81
N TRP A 189 -5.18 -19.18 7.93
CA TRP A 189 -4.67 -18.77 6.61
C TRP A 189 -5.75 -18.02 5.82
N ASN A 190 -6.98 -18.57 5.78
CA ASN A 190 -8.11 -17.93 5.11
C ASN A 190 -8.48 -16.58 5.73
N ARG A 191 -8.34 -16.44 7.05
CA ARG A 191 -8.52 -15.14 7.71
C ARG A 191 -7.45 -14.15 7.28
N GLY A 192 -6.19 -14.59 7.21
CA GLY A 192 -5.07 -13.78 6.71
C GLY A 192 -5.26 -13.33 5.26
N ALA A 193 -5.63 -14.25 4.38
CA ALA A 193 -5.95 -13.97 2.98
C ALA A 193 -7.08 -12.94 2.84
N TYR A 194 -8.17 -13.11 3.60
CA TYR A 194 -9.28 -12.16 3.63
C TYR A 194 -8.84 -10.74 4.04
N LEU A 195 -8.04 -10.64 5.08
CA LEU A 195 -7.52 -9.36 5.56
C LEU A 195 -6.56 -8.73 4.55
N ALA A 196 -5.56 -9.48 4.10
CA ALA A 196 -4.51 -9.00 3.21
C ALA A 196 -5.03 -8.60 1.82
N GLU A 197 -5.90 -9.42 1.24
CA GLU A 197 -6.43 -9.21 -0.10
C GLU A 197 -7.66 -8.30 -0.14
N GLY A 198 -8.41 -8.19 0.96
CA GLY A 198 -9.65 -7.43 1.06
C GLY A 198 -9.47 -6.18 1.89
N VAL A 199 -9.53 -6.31 3.22
CA VAL A 199 -9.62 -5.18 4.15
C VAL A 199 -8.39 -4.28 4.07
N SER A 200 -7.19 -4.88 4.26
CA SER A 200 -5.92 -4.14 4.29
C SER A 200 -5.31 -3.93 2.90
N HIS A 201 -5.93 -4.45 1.86
CA HIS A 201 -5.59 -4.26 0.44
C HIS A 201 -4.07 -4.18 0.15
N CYS A 202 -3.28 -5.08 0.73
CA CYS A 202 -1.81 -5.10 0.61
C CYS A 202 -1.34 -5.11 -0.85
N GLY A 203 -2.10 -5.78 -1.74
CA GLY A 203 -1.86 -5.80 -3.17
C GLY A 203 -1.86 -4.42 -3.82
N ALA A 204 -2.60 -3.45 -3.28
CA ALA A 204 -2.67 -2.09 -3.84
C ALA A 204 -1.29 -1.41 -3.95
N CYS A 205 -0.38 -1.72 -3.01
CA CYS A 205 1.01 -1.26 -3.02
C CYS A 205 1.99 -2.33 -3.51
N HIS A 206 1.74 -3.61 -3.21
CA HIS A 206 2.68 -4.69 -3.47
C HIS A 206 2.44 -5.44 -4.79
N THR A 207 1.50 -5.01 -5.64
CA THR A 207 1.27 -5.59 -6.97
C THR A 207 1.59 -4.59 -8.07
N PRO A 208 2.37 -4.95 -9.10
CA PRO A 208 2.66 -4.05 -10.21
C PRO A 208 1.40 -3.64 -10.95
N ARG A 209 1.41 -2.42 -11.48
CA ARG A 209 0.30 -1.89 -12.28
C ARG A 209 0.68 -1.80 -13.76
N ASN A 210 -0.30 -2.00 -14.63
CA ASN A 210 -0.14 -1.78 -16.07
C ASN A 210 -0.23 -0.29 -16.42
N MET A 211 -0.04 0.04 -17.70
CA MET A 211 -0.09 1.41 -18.21
C MET A 211 -1.45 2.12 -18.03
N LEU A 212 -2.53 1.36 -17.76
CA LEU A 212 -3.86 1.89 -17.45
C LEU A 212 -4.16 1.91 -15.95
N GLY A 213 -3.14 1.70 -15.10
CA GLY A 213 -3.22 1.78 -13.64
C GLY A 213 -3.88 0.57 -12.97
N ALA A 214 -4.22 -0.48 -13.71
CA ALA A 214 -4.78 -1.69 -13.14
C ALA A 214 -3.68 -2.61 -12.59
N GLU A 215 -3.94 -3.27 -11.47
CA GLU A 215 -3.06 -4.29 -10.92
C GLU A 215 -2.92 -5.48 -11.88
N GLN A 216 -1.70 -5.97 -12.01
CA GLN A 216 -1.39 -7.12 -12.84
C GLN A 216 -1.57 -8.40 -12.02
N SER A 217 -2.75 -9.00 -12.07
CA SER A 217 -3.09 -10.19 -11.27
C SER A 217 -2.17 -11.38 -11.49
N SER A 218 -1.54 -11.50 -12.67
CA SER A 218 -0.52 -12.52 -12.93
C SER A 218 0.80 -12.29 -12.19
N GLN A 219 1.00 -11.10 -11.61
CA GLN A 219 2.15 -10.71 -10.81
C GLN A 219 1.70 -10.26 -9.42
N ALA A 220 0.63 -10.86 -8.89
CA ALA A 220 0.11 -10.52 -7.57
C ALA A 220 1.23 -10.57 -6.53
N PHE A 221 1.31 -9.51 -5.73
CA PHE A 221 2.34 -9.35 -4.71
C PHE A 221 3.79 -9.36 -5.23
N GLY A 222 4.02 -9.10 -6.51
CA GLY A 222 5.35 -9.07 -7.13
C GLY A 222 6.15 -7.78 -6.90
N GLY A 223 5.67 -6.88 -6.04
CA GLY A 223 6.31 -5.60 -5.72
C GLY A 223 5.99 -4.50 -6.72
N ALA A 224 6.01 -3.24 -6.27
CA ALA A 224 5.73 -2.09 -7.13
C ALA A 224 6.34 -0.78 -6.60
N PRO A 225 6.57 0.23 -7.45
CA PRO A 225 6.93 1.56 -6.99
C PRO A 225 5.72 2.27 -6.34
N VAL A 226 5.95 2.89 -5.17
CA VAL A 226 4.94 3.61 -4.38
C VAL A 226 5.58 4.87 -3.79
N ASN A 227 5.14 6.05 -4.22
CA ASN A 227 5.55 7.34 -3.64
C ASN A 227 7.08 7.51 -3.48
N GLY A 228 7.87 7.10 -4.47
CA GLY A 228 9.33 7.20 -4.43
C GLY A 228 10.03 6.09 -3.62
N TRP A 229 9.27 5.09 -3.17
CA TRP A 229 9.74 3.84 -2.59
C TRP A 229 9.42 2.66 -3.50
N ILE A 230 10.04 1.52 -3.22
CA ILE A 230 9.65 0.24 -3.80
C ILE A 230 9.00 -0.59 -2.70
N ALA A 231 7.71 -0.88 -2.82
CA ALA A 231 7.07 -1.93 -2.05
C ALA A 231 7.66 -3.26 -2.53
N PRO A 232 8.38 -4.02 -1.68
CA PRO A 232 9.05 -5.23 -2.14
C PRO A 232 8.03 -6.33 -2.50
N PRO A 233 8.43 -7.33 -3.30
CA PRO A 233 7.61 -8.52 -3.46
C PRO A 233 7.29 -9.18 -2.12
N LEU A 234 6.06 -9.66 -1.98
CA LEU A 234 5.59 -10.46 -0.83
C LEU A 234 5.39 -11.94 -1.22
N ASN A 235 5.84 -12.32 -2.40
CA ASN A 235 5.79 -13.66 -2.94
C ASN A 235 7.22 -14.21 -3.12
N GLN A 236 7.35 -15.36 -3.77
CA GLN A 236 8.62 -16.06 -4.01
C GLN A 236 9.69 -15.22 -4.75
N ASP A 237 9.31 -14.11 -5.38
CA ASP A 237 10.22 -13.18 -6.02
C ASP A 237 10.90 -12.23 -5.02
N ASN A 238 10.61 -12.35 -3.72
CA ASN A 238 11.24 -11.53 -2.68
C ASN A 238 12.77 -11.73 -2.71
N PRO A 239 13.54 -10.64 -2.89
CA PRO A 239 14.98 -10.75 -3.05
C PRO A 239 15.74 -10.97 -1.75
N SER A 240 15.09 -10.84 -0.59
CA SER A 240 15.73 -11.04 0.71
C SER A 240 16.27 -12.46 0.84
N PRO A 241 17.52 -12.67 1.29
CA PRO A 241 18.02 -14.00 1.54
C PRO A 241 17.49 -14.62 2.84
N ALA A 242 16.91 -13.82 3.73
CA ALA A 242 16.22 -14.32 4.92
C ALA A 242 14.78 -14.64 4.59
N PRO A 243 14.20 -15.77 5.07
CA PRO A 243 12.80 -16.08 4.85
C PRO A 243 11.91 -15.16 5.69
N TRP A 244 10.79 -14.76 5.14
CA TRP A 244 9.71 -14.11 5.86
C TRP A 244 8.84 -15.18 6.53
N THR A 245 9.29 -15.71 7.67
CA THR A 245 8.48 -16.65 8.46
C THR A 245 7.28 -15.93 9.08
N ALA A 246 6.26 -16.70 9.53
CA ALA A 246 5.11 -16.12 10.20
C ALA A 246 5.51 -15.31 11.44
N GLU A 247 6.51 -15.77 12.20
CA GLU A 247 7.02 -15.09 13.39
C GLU A 247 7.69 -13.75 13.03
N GLU A 248 8.54 -13.71 11.98
CA GLU A 248 9.21 -12.50 11.54
C GLU A 248 8.21 -11.49 10.95
N LEU A 249 7.24 -11.96 10.17
CA LEU A 249 6.15 -11.13 9.64
C LEU A 249 5.27 -10.59 10.76
N PHE A 250 4.90 -11.42 11.74
CA PHE A 250 4.13 -10.97 12.90
C PHE A 250 4.88 -9.88 13.68
N ALA A 251 6.15 -10.10 13.99
CA ALA A 251 6.98 -9.11 14.69
C ALA A 251 7.05 -7.79 13.90
N TYR A 252 7.25 -7.87 12.58
CA TYR A 252 7.32 -6.70 11.70
C TYR A 252 5.99 -5.96 11.60
N LEU A 253 4.88 -6.67 11.35
CA LEU A 253 3.56 -6.05 11.19
C LEU A 253 2.99 -5.51 12.50
N ARG A 254 3.37 -6.08 13.65
CA ARG A 254 2.91 -5.64 14.98
C ARG A 254 3.79 -4.54 15.56
N GLY A 255 5.11 -4.66 15.43
CA GLY A 255 6.08 -3.79 16.11
C GLY A 255 6.94 -2.95 15.18
N GLY A 256 6.81 -3.09 13.86
CA GLY A 256 7.59 -2.36 12.87
C GLY A 256 9.03 -2.85 12.72
N VAL A 257 9.42 -3.93 13.38
CA VAL A 257 10.81 -4.43 13.37
C VAL A 257 10.85 -5.93 13.19
N SER A 258 11.70 -6.38 12.27
CA SER A 258 12.06 -7.77 12.10
C SER A 258 13.55 -7.96 12.39
N ARG A 259 13.90 -9.10 12.99
CA ARG A 259 15.29 -9.44 13.30
C ARG A 259 16.19 -9.49 12.07
N TYR A 260 15.65 -9.94 10.95
CA TYR A 260 16.42 -10.17 9.73
C TYR A 260 16.21 -9.09 8.66
N HIS A 261 15.07 -8.41 8.67
CA HIS A 261 14.66 -7.55 7.55
C HIS A 261 14.75 -6.05 7.85
N GLY A 262 15.01 -5.70 9.11
CA GLY A 262 15.08 -4.31 9.54
C GLY A 262 13.75 -3.75 9.99
N THR A 263 13.57 -2.42 9.83
CA THR A 263 12.41 -1.70 10.34
C THR A 263 11.48 -1.21 9.23
N ALA A 264 10.19 -1.05 9.55
CA ALA A 264 9.21 -0.42 8.66
C ALA A 264 9.54 1.08 8.51
N VAL A 265 9.66 1.52 7.25
CA VAL A 265 10.00 2.92 6.91
C VAL A 265 9.10 3.42 5.78
N GLY A 266 9.03 4.74 5.60
CA GLY A 266 8.21 5.36 4.59
C GLY A 266 6.73 4.93 4.69
N PRO A 267 6.02 4.70 3.57
CA PRO A 267 4.60 4.34 3.60
C PRO A 267 4.29 3.10 4.44
N MET A 268 5.21 2.13 4.53
CA MET A 268 4.99 0.93 5.34
C MET A 268 5.02 1.21 6.86
N SER A 269 5.73 2.27 7.28
CA SER A 269 5.69 2.71 8.69
C SER A 269 4.29 3.18 9.09
N GLU A 270 3.59 3.93 8.23
CA GLU A 270 2.21 4.35 8.48
C GLU A 270 1.28 3.15 8.60
N VAL A 271 1.39 2.19 7.66
CA VAL A 271 0.59 0.95 7.70
C VAL A 271 0.77 0.21 9.02
N VAL A 272 2.00 0.04 9.49
CA VAL A 272 2.28 -0.70 10.73
C VAL A 272 1.85 0.08 11.97
N HIS A 273 2.21 1.36 12.07
CA HIS A 273 2.07 2.12 13.32
C HIS A 273 0.75 2.90 13.45
N GLN A 274 -0.01 3.03 12.37
CA GLN A 274 -1.30 3.74 12.38
C GLN A 274 -2.47 2.85 11.98
N ASP A 275 -2.32 2.03 10.93
CA ASP A 275 -3.44 1.31 10.34
C ASP A 275 -3.66 -0.06 11.00
N LEU A 276 -2.61 -0.86 11.11
CA LEU A 276 -2.70 -2.21 11.66
C LEU A 276 -2.72 -2.25 13.20
N VAL A 277 -2.39 -1.15 13.86
CA VAL A 277 -2.28 -1.09 15.33
C VAL A 277 -3.57 -1.51 16.05
N ALA A 278 -4.73 -1.23 15.46
CA ALA A 278 -6.04 -1.56 16.02
C ALA A 278 -6.44 -3.04 15.83
N LEU A 279 -5.78 -3.77 14.91
CA LEU A 279 -6.05 -5.18 14.70
C LEU A 279 -5.62 -6.02 15.92
N PRO A 280 -6.39 -7.02 16.34
CA PRO A 280 -5.96 -7.96 17.36
C PRO A 280 -4.76 -8.79 16.85
N ASP A 281 -3.94 -9.27 17.80
CA ASP A 281 -2.74 -10.06 17.49
C ASP A 281 -3.06 -11.30 16.65
N SER A 282 -4.21 -11.93 16.87
CA SER A 282 -4.66 -13.08 16.08
C SER A 282 -4.86 -12.74 14.60
N ASP A 283 -5.34 -11.52 14.28
CA ASP A 283 -5.53 -11.08 12.90
C ASP A 283 -4.20 -10.73 12.24
N ILE A 284 -3.30 -10.07 12.96
CA ILE A 284 -1.93 -9.80 12.48
C ILE A 284 -1.19 -11.12 12.23
N HIS A 285 -1.31 -12.09 13.15
CA HIS A 285 -0.70 -13.41 12.98
C HIS A 285 -1.30 -14.15 11.77
N SER A 286 -2.61 -14.05 11.56
CA SER A 286 -3.26 -14.61 10.36
C SER A 286 -2.69 -14.05 9.07
N ILE A 287 -2.49 -12.71 8.98
CA ILE A 287 -1.84 -12.06 7.82
C ILE A 287 -0.41 -12.59 7.66
N ALA A 288 0.32 -12.77 8.75
CA ALA A 288 1.69 -13.29 8.74
C ALA A 288 1.73 -14.75 8.23
N VAL A 289 0.82 -15.60 8.68
CA VAL A 289 0.67 -17.00 8.19
C VAL A 289 0.38 -17.04 6.69
N TYR A 290 -0.52 -16.18 6.22
CA TYR A 290 -0.84 -16.08 4.80
C TYR A 290 0.38 -15.72 3.95
N PHE A 291 1.11 -14.66 4.28
CA PHE A 291 2.25 -14.24 3.49
C PHE A 291 3.48 -15.14 3.65
N ALA A 292 3.68 -15.79 4.78
CA ALA A 292 4.74 -16.78 4.94
C ALA A 292 4.55 -17.98 3.99
N ASP A 293 3.32 -18.37 3.71
CA ASP A 293 2.99 -19.40 2.72
C ASP A 293 3.19 -18.87 1.29
N VAL A 294 2.72 -17.67 0.99
CA VAL A 294 2.88 -17.02 -0.33
C VAL A 294 4.36 -16.79 -0.69
N ASP A 295 5.22 -16.48 0.28
CA ASP A 295 6.69 -16.34 0.11
C ASP A 295 7.41 -17.69 0.01
N ALA A 296 6.75 -18.80 0.32
CA ALA A 296 7.36 -20.14 0.39
C ALA A 296 8.64 -20.16 1.25
N ALA A 297 8.60 -19.54 2.41
CA ALA A 297 9.73 -19.23 3.29
C ALA A 297 10.63 -20.43 3.64
N ALA A 298 10.10 -21.65 3.65
CA ALA A 298 10.83 -22.86 4.02
C ALA A 298 12.04 -23.15 3.10
N ALA A 299 12.05 -22.65 1.87
CA ALA A 299 13.12 -22.91 0.90
C ALA A 299 14.38 -22.03 1.09
N ASN A 300 14.35 -21.02 1.97
CA ASN A 300 15.34 -19.94 1.99
C ASN A 300 16.41 -20.03 3.08
N ALA A 301 16.39 -21.01 3.99
CA ALA A 301 17.33 -21.09 5.12
C ALA A 301 18.81 -21.17 4.70
N ALA A 302 19.13 -21.90 3.62
CA ALA A 302 20.50 -21.99 3.10
C ALA A 302 21.00 -20.64 2.52
N ARG A 303 20.10 -19.82 1.97
CA ARG A 303 20.43 -18.49 1.42
C ARG A 303 20.83 -17.53 2.54
N THR A 304 20.14 -17.58 3.69
CA THR A 304 20.46 -16.77 4.87
C THR A 304 21.87 -17.02 5.35
N ALA A 305 22.27 -18.29 5.54
CA ALA A 305 23.61 -18.66 5.98
C ALA A 305 24.69 -18.16 5.00
N THR A 306 24.47 -18.30 3.70
CA THR A 306 25.39 -17.82 2.66
C THR A 306 25.53 -16.30 2.68
N ALA A 307 24.45 -15.56 2.86
CA ALA A 307 24.46 -14.10 2.93
C ALA A 307 25.25 -13.60 4.17
N LEU A 308 25.01 -14.21 5.33
CA LEU A 308 25.74 -13.88 6.56
C LEU A 308 27.24 -14.18 6.46
N GLN A 309 27.61 -15.32 5.86
CA GLN A 309 29.03 -15.67 5.62
C GLN A 309 29.71 -14.62 4.73
N ARG A 310 29.06 -14.19 3.65
CA ARG A 310 29.57 -13.15 2.76
C ARG A 310 29.74 -11.82 3.50
N ALA A 311 28.76 -11.39 4.28
CA ALA A 311 28.81 -10.17 5.04
C ALA A 311 29.98 -10.17 6.04
N ASN A 312 30.19 -11.28 6.75
CA ASN A 312 31.29 -11.44 7.69
C ASN A 312 32.68 -11.42 6.98
N ALA A 313 32.82 -12.06 5.83
CA ALA A 313 34.03 -12.01 5.04
C ALA A 313 34.33 -10.57 4.54
N ALA A 314 33.34 -9.83 4.12
CA ALA A 314 33.49 -8.44 3.69
C ALA A 314 33.86 -7.50 4.84
N SER A 315 33.37 -7.75 6.05
CA SER A 315 33.69 -6.94 7.24
C SER A 315 35.15 -7.07 7.67
N SER A 316 35.81 -8.17 7.33
CA SER A 316 37.24 -8.40 7.62
C SER A 316 38.17 -7.71 6.61
N GLN A 317 37.68 -7.27 5.46
CA GLN A 317 38.43 -6.47 4.50
C GLN A 317 38.27 -4.99 4.86
N ASN A 318 39.37 -4.22 4.82
CA ASN A 318 39.34 -2.76 5.05
C ASN A 318 38.29 -2.13 4.14
N GLY A 319 37.09 -1.87 4.72
CA GLY A 319 35.96 -1.32 4.00
C GLY A 319 36.25 0.06 3.45
N ASP A 320 35.45 0.50 2.47
CA ASP A 320 35.45 1.89 2.01
C ASP A 320 35.41 2.82 3.25
N GLY A 321 36.37 3.75 3.30
CA GLY A 321 36.54 4.65 4.47
C GLY A 321 35.25 5.40 4.86
N LEU A 322 34.39 5.70 3.87
CA LEU A 322 33.09 6.33 4.10
C LEU A 322 32.13 5.41 4.85
N TYR A 323 31.98 4.16 4.42
CA TYR A 323 31.15 3.20 5.13
C TYR A 323 31.65 2.94 6.56
N ALA A 324 32.96 2.77 6.70
CA ALA A 324 33.59 2.52 8.00
C ALA A 324 33.35 3.66 8.98
N SER A 325 33.42 4.91 8.52
CA SER A 325 33.28 6.10 9.38
C SER A 325 31.83 6.49 9.65
N ALA A 326 30.91 6.29 8.69
CA ALA A 326 29.54 6.78 8.78
C ALA A 326 28.53 5.69 9.20
N CYS A 327 28.75 4.42 8.85
CA CYS A 327 27.73 3.37 8.92
C CYS A 327 28.11 2.19 9.83
N ALA A 328 29.38 1.80 9.82
CA ALA A 328 29.83 0.55 10.45
C ALA A 328 29.65 0.53 11.97
N SER A 329 29.64 1.68 12.66
CA SER A 329 29.40 1.75 14.11
C SER A 329 28.04 1.18 14.53
N CYS A 330 27.03 1.27 13.64
CA CYS A 330 25.69 0.73 13.87
C CYS A 330 25.40 -0.51 13.05
N HIS A 331 25.97 -0.63 11.84
CA HIS A 331 25.73 -1.74 10.93
C HIS A 331 26.94 -2.69 10.84
N TYR A 332 27.64 -2.84 11.97
CA TYR A 332 28.74 -3.79 12.05
C TYR A 332 28.21 -5.22 12.14
N ASN A 333 28.54 -6.00 11.12
CA ASN A 333 28.22 -7.42 11.08
C ASN A 333 29.34 -8.19 11.81
N GLY A 334 29.23 -8.24 13.12
CA GLY A 334 30.15 -9.04 13.95
C GLY A 334 29.59 -10.44 14.25
N ALA A 335 30.31 -11.20 15.06
CA ALA A 335 29.90 -12.54 15.48
C ALA A 335 28.63 -12.58 16.37
N ALA A 336 28.06 -11.43 16.73
CA ALA A 336 26.87 -11.32 17.59
C ALA A 336 25.55 -11.75 16.92
N GLY A 337 25.57 -11.90 15.60
CA GLY A 337 24.35 -12.24 14.84
C GLY A 337 23.42 -11.04 14.57
N PRO A 338 22.31 -11.27 13.88
CA PRO A 338 21.34 -10.23 13.52
C PRO A 338 20.69 -9.58 14.76
N ASP A 339 20.64 -8.25 14.74
CA ASP A 339 20.00 -7.42 15.78
C ASP A 339 18.87 -6.60 15.12
N PRO A 340 17.64 -6.63 15.62
CA PRO A 340 16.53 -5.89 15.04
C PRO A 340 16.72 -4.37 15.07
N LEU A 341 17.47 -3.83 16.04
CA LEU A 341 17.77 -2.40 16.14
C LEU A 341 18.96 -1.97 15.24
N ARG A 342 19.78 -2.94 14.83
CA ARG A 342 20.97 -2.74 14.00
C ARG A 342 20.99 -3.80 12.90
N PRO A 343 20.09 -3.68 11.90
CA PRO A 343 19.88 -4.76 10.94
C PRO A 343 21.14 -5.08 10.16
N ASP A 344 21.35 -6.37 9.93
CA ASP A 344 22.40 -6.84 9.04
C ASP A 344 22.04 -6.48 7.59
N LEU A 345 22.83 -5.58 6.98
CA LEU A 345 22.57 -5.07 5.65
C LEU A 345 22.67 -6.14 4.56
N ALA A 346 23.30 -7.29 4.83
CA ALA A 346 23.30 -8.42 3.90
C ALA A 346 21.93 -9.10 3.80
N LEU A 347 21.10 -8.99 4.82
CA LEU A 347 19.76 -9.57 4.87
C LEU A 347 18.66 -8.57 4.50
N ASN A 348 18.97 -7.26 4.56
CA ASN A 348 18.00 -6.20 4.35
C ASN A 348 17.53 -6.10 2.89
N SER A 349 16.23 -6.05 2.67
CA SER A 349 15.63 -6.00 1.33
C SER A 349 16.07 -4.76 0.53
N ALA A 350 16.31 -3.61 1.16
CA ALA A 350 16.74 -2.40 0.47
C ALA A 350 18.07 -2.56 -0.28
N VAL A 351 18.99 -3.40 0.25
CA VAL A 351 20.26 -3.72 -0.42
C VAL A 351 20.08 -4.80 -1.48
N GLN A 352 19.05 -5.64 -1.36
CA GLN A 352 18.81 -6.79 -2.25
C GLN A 352 17.92 -6.44 -3.45
N LEU A 353 17.12 -5.40 -3.39
CA LEU A 353 16.24 -4.96 -4.48
C LEU A 353 17.04 -4.55 -5.73
N ASP A 354 16.45 -4.71 -6.91
CA ASP A 354 17.08 -4.30 -8.16
C ASP A 354 17.00 -2.77 -8.38
N ASP A 355 16.04 -2.10 -7.71
CA ASP A 355 15.94 -0.64 -7.67
C ASP A 355 16.52 -0.12 -6.34
N PRO A 356 17.46 0.86 -6.36
CA PRO A 356 18.12 1.38 -5.18
C PRO A 356 17.24 2.37 -4.35
N ALA A 357 16.04 2.68 -4.78
CA ALA A 357 15.23 3.76 -4.20
C ALA A 357 15.10 3.66 -2.67
N ASN A 358 14.82 2.48 -2.13
CA ASN A 358 14.67 2.29 -0.69
C ASN A 358 15.96 2.59 0.08
N LEU A 359 17.10 2.11 -0.42
CA LEU A 359 18.40 2.39 0.20
C LEU A 359 18.72 3.89 0.14
N ILE A 360 18.50 4.52 -1.01
CA ILE A 360 18.72 5.96 -1.21
C ILE A 360 17.85 6.77 -0.23
N ARG A 361 16.55 6.45 -0.12
CA ARG A 361 15.65 7.13 0.79
C ARG A 361 16.07 6.99 2.24
N VAL A 362 16.37 5.78 2.70
CA VAL A 362 16.82 5.55 4.07
C VAL A 362 18.13 6.28 4.38
N MET A 363 19.06 6.39 3.43
CA MET A 363 20.28 7.17 3.62
C MET A 363 20.00 8.69 3.66
N LEU A 364 19.11 9.19 2.80
CA LEU A 364 18.81 10.62 2.73
C LEU A 364 17.97 11.11 3.90
N ASP A 365 16.91 10.37 4.22
CA ASP A 365 15.87 10.80 5.17
C ASP A 365 16.14 10.29 6.60
N GLY A 366 16.94 9.23 6.72
CA GLY A 366 17.14 8.54 8.01
C GLY A 366 15.92 7.70 8.41
N VAL A 367 15.89 7.29 9.67
CA VAL A 367 14.75 6.64 10.33
C VAL A 367 14.61 7.28 11.70
N ASP A 368 13.54 8.01 11.94
CA ASP A 368 13.26 8.65 13.23
C ASP A 368 12.31 7.81 14.11
N ALA A 369 12.21 8.18 15.36
CA ALA A 369 11.43 7.43 16.35
C ALA A 369 9.91 7.33 16.04
N PRO A 370 9.23 8.31 15.39
CA PRO A 370 7.84 8.16 14.97
C PRO A 370 7.63 7.19 13.81
N GLN A 371 8.65 6.98 12.98
CA GLN A 371 8.58 6.13 11.78
C GLN A 371 9.06 4.70 12.04
N GLY A 372 10.01 4.54 12.95
CA GLY A 372 10.54 3.22 13.32
C GLY A 372 9.92 2.67 14.60
N ALA A 373 10.35 1.48 14.99
CA ALA A 373 10.03 0.95 16.30
C ALA A 373 10.66 1.83 17.42
N PRO A 374 10.08 1.86 18.62
CA PRO A 374 10.63 2.63 19.74
C PRO A 374 12.12 2.33 19.96
N GLY A 375 12.95 3.37 19.95
CA GLY A 375 14.40 3.27 20.12
C GLY A 375 15.21 3.01 18.83
N VAL A 376 14.60 2.82 17.69
CA VAL A 376 15.30 2.78 16.38
C VAL A 376 15.45 4.19 15.85
N VAL A 377 16.69 4.64 15.71
CA VAL A 377 17.04 5.92 15.09
C VAL A 377 18.22 5.69 14.16
N MET A 378 18.06 6.01 12.90
CA MET A 378 19.14 6.13 11.93
C MET A 378 19.23 7.60 11.50
N PRO A 379 20.38 8.27 11.67
CA PRO A 379 20.49 9.67 11.29
C PRO A 379 20.37 9.83 9.77
N ALA A 380 19.83 10.94 9.33
CA ALA A 380 19.84 11.34 7.92
C ALA A 380 21.25 11.71 7.48
N PHE A 381 21.70 11.17 6.35
CA PHE A 381 22.98 11.50 5.72
C PHE A 381 22.83 12.46 4.55
N SER A 382 21.80 13.29 4.56
CA SER A 382 21.52 14.28 3.50
C SER A 382 22.63 15.30 3.29
N ALA A 383 23.55 15.48 4.25
CA ALA A 383 24.72 16.35 4.12
C ALA A 383 25.86 15.76 3.28
N LEU A 384 25.89 14.44 3.04
CA LEU A 384 26.86 13.81 2.15
C LEU A 384 26.54 14.17 0.68
N SER A 385 27.60 14.24 -0.15
CA SER A 385 27.43 14.46 -1.59
C SER A 385 26.75 13.25 -2.27
N ASP A 386 26.19 13.45 -3.46
CA ASP A 386 25.59 12.37 -4.23
C ASP A 386 26.65 11.31 -4.59
N ALA A 387 27.88 11.71 -4.86
CA ALA A 387 29.00 10.81 -5.12
C ALA A 387 29.38 9.97 -3.87
N ASP A 388 29.37 10.58 -2.68
CA ASP A 388 29.66 9.88 -1.43
C ASP A 388 28.57 8.82 -1.12
N LEU A 389 27.31 9.20 -1.24
CA LEU A 389 26.18 8.28 -1.06
C LEU A 389 26.17 7.15 -2.09
N ALA A 390 26.52 7.47 -3.36
CA ALA A 390 26.65 6.47 -4.41
C ALA A 390 27.80 5.49 -4.10
N SER A 391 28.93 5.98 -3.58
CA SER A 391 30.06 5.15 -3.18
C SER A 391 29.67 4.17 -2.07
N ILE A 392 28.96 4.64 -1.03
CA ILE A 392 28.43 3.78 0.03
C ILE A 392 27.48 2.72 -0.54
N ALA A 393 26.55 3.10 -1.44
CA ALA A 393 25.62 2.17 -2.06
C ALA A 393 26.34 1.11 -2.91
N VAL A 394 27.35 1.48 -3.70
CA VAL A 394 28.20 0.56 -4.47
C VAL A 394 28.92 -0.41 -3.54
N TYR A 395 29.53 0.08 -2.46
CA TYR A 395 30.18 -0.76 -1.47
C TYR A 395 29.21 -1.79 -0.88
N LEU A 396 28.04 -1.37 -0.42
CA LEU A 396 27.02 -2.27 0.13
C LEU A 396 26.58 -3.31 -0.91
N ARG A 397 26.30 -2.89 -2.14
CA ARG A 397 25.84 -3.79 -3.20
C ARG A 397 26.89 -4.84 -3.56
N SER A 398 28.16 -4.47 -3.62
CA SER A 398 29.25 -5.36 -3.97
C SER A 398 29.67 -6.32 -2.85
N THR A 399 29.53 -5.89 -1.58
CA THR A 399 30.02 -6.68 -0.44
C THR A 399 28.90 -7.45 0.29
N ARG A 400 27.66 -6.96 0.27
CA ARG A 400 26.54 -7.54 1.04
C ARG A 400 25.61 -8.42 0.21
N THR A 401 25.72 -8.39 -1.12
CA THR A 401 24.87 -9.17 -2.01
C THR A 401 25.65 -9.76 -3.18
N SER A 402 25.09 -10.79 -3.86
CA SER A 402 25.59 -11.31 -5.14
C SER A 402 24.87 -10.70 -6.35
N ARG A 403 23.98 -9.74 -6.14
CA ARG A 403 23.21 -9.14 -7.21
C ARG A 403 24.04 -8.18 -8.05
N ALA A 404 23.61 -7.95 -9.28
CA ALA A 404 24.27 -7.01 -10.19
C ALA A 404 24.35 -5.59 -9.58
N PRO A 405 25.42 -4.84 -9.90
CA PRO A 405 25.54 -3.44 -9.52
C PRO A 405 24.35 -2.62 -10.03
N TRP A 406 23.98 -1.58 -9.28
CA TRP A 406 23.05 -0.57 -9.77
C TRP A 406 23.73 0.39 -10.72
N ASN A 407 23.00 0.86 -11.73
CA ASN A 407 23.46 1.88 -12.66
C ASN A 407 22.83 3.23 -12.32
N GLY A 408 23.51 4.34 -12.62
CA GLY A 408 22.96 5.68 -12.50
C GLY A 408 22.65 6.13 -11.06
N LEU A 409 23.38 5.67 -10.06
CA LEU A 409 23.13 5.96 -8.64
C LEU A 409 23.13 7.45 -8.33
N GLU A 410 24.10 8.22 -8.83
CA GLU A 410 24.16 9.67 -8.56
C GLU A 410 22.94 10.40 -9.11
N GLN A 411 22.48 10.03 -10.31
CA GLN A 411 21.26 10.57 -10.90
C GLN A 411 20.01 10.21 -10.08
N ALA A 412 19.93 8.95 -9.59
CA ALA A 412 18.84 8.51 -8.75
C ALA A 412 18.83 9.24 -7.39
N ILE A 413 19.99 9.49 -6.79
CA ILE A 413 20.14 10.25 -5.54
C ILE A 413 19.73 11.71 -5.76
N ALA A 414 20.21 12.37 -6.82
CA ALA A 414 19.84 13.72 -7.15
C ALA A 414 18.33 13.87 -7.39
N ALA A 415 17.72 12.91 -8.09
CA ALA A 415 16.28 12.88 -8.31
C ALA A 415 15.51 12.71 -6.98
N ALA A 416 15.97 11.83 -6.08
CA ALA A 416 15.37 11.63 -4.77
C ALA A 416 15.43 12.91 -3.91
N ARG A 417 16.53 13.64 -3.92
CA ARG A 417 16.64 14.94 -3.20
C ARG A 417 15.64 15.98 -3.71
N THR A 418 15.43 16.06 -5.02
CA THR A 418 14.50 17.05 -5.61
C THR A 418 13.04 16.73 -5.30
N GLN A 419 12.70 15.48 -5.07
CA GLN A 419 11.35 15.05 -4.68
C GLN A 419 11.03 15.36 -3.20
N GLY A 420 12.07 15.69 -2.40
CA GLY A 420 11.92 15.87 -0.95
C GLY A 420 11.64 14.55 -0.21
N PRO A 421 11.44 14.60 1.13
CA PRO A 421 11.03 13.43 1.88
C PRO A 421 9.76 12.84 1.28
N ALA A 422 9.74 11.52 1.07
CA ALA A 422 8.54 10.84 0.65
C ALA A 422 7.59 10.77 1.86
N LEU A 423 6.52 11.57 1.80
CA LEU A 423 5.43 11.56 2.78
C LEU A 423 4.66 10.27 2.68
#